data_d7ec62f7b006f2642f9fd4da96658ca2
#
_entry.id   d7ec62f7b006f2642f9fd4da96658ca2
#
_cell.length_a   1.000
_cell.length_b   1.000
_cell.length_c   1.000
_cell.angle_alpha   90.00
_cell.angle_beta   90.00
_cell.angle_gamma   90.00
#
_symmetry.space_group_name_H-M   'P 1'
#
loop_
_entity.id
_entity.type
_entity.pdbx_description
1 polymer ?
#
loop_
_entity_poly.entity_id
_entity_poly.type
_entity_poly.pdbx_seq_one_letter_code
_entity_poly.pdbx_strand_id
1 'polypeptide(L)'
;MRRRSLTRVERLNRAMSGGGEVRFVEELPPVDAPLPEEWRALPSLSPAERVGVMADRMDRFVGDVLPETVALIRRCGRDAELALWGERYIVVYTLVNSTGYRFYEYGGNPFQPTWPGEGGPVGIGPSYDVSVYDFNVHAVWDRVPAKLRSFYEDVHDGLSWCSWMPDSFYELRAVNEFSSGKVFPSFDMSDDEAMCERAKGCYAFFEHTSGSLLTLDLVGECPGRVDYWSSGGAFEFDIDLW
;
A
#
# COMPACT_ATOMS: atom_id res chain seq x y z
N MET A 1 -33.69 18.02 1.42
CA MET A 1 -33.29 16.64 1.87
C MET A 1 -31.92 16.72 2.48
N ARG A 2 -31.77 16.55 3.82
CA ARG A 2 -30.42 16.51 4.46
C ARG A 2 -29.77 15.19 4.06
N ARG A 3 -28.61 15.23 3.38
CA ARG A 3 -27.80 14.03 3.13
C ARG A 3 -27.39 13.47 4.49
N ARG A 4 -27.76 12.22 4.78
CA ARG A 4 -27.29 11.50 5.97
C ARG A 4 -25.77 11.44 5.92
N SER A 5 -25.10 11.92 6.95
CA SER A 5 -23.66 11.77 7.09
C SER A 5 -23.33 10.29 7.24
N LEU A 6 -22.46 9.76 6.40
CA LEU A 6 -21.98 8.38 6.50
C LEU A 6 -21.23 8.20 7.80
N THR A 7 -21.43 7.07 8.47
CA THR A 7 -20.61 6.64 9.60
C THR A 7 -19.17 6.40 9.15
N ARG A 8 -18.25 6.27 10.10
CA ARG A 8 -16.84 5.93 9.82
C ARG A 8 -16.73 4.60 9.06
N VAL A 9 -17.41 3.56 9.54
CA VAL A 9 -17.41 2.22 8.93
C VAL A 9 -17.98 2.26 7.50
N GLU A 10 -19.10 2.97 7.29
CA GLU A 10 -19.68 3.13 5.95
C GLU A 10 -18.72 3.83 4.98
N ARG A 11 -17.91 4.79 5.45
CA ARG A 11 -16.88 5.46 4.63
C ARG A 11 -15.74 4.53 4.27
N LEU A 12 -15.23 3.76 5.24
CA LEU A 12 -14.19 2.78 5.04
C LEU A 12 -14.65 1.69 4.05
N ASN A 13 -15.81 1.09 4.31
CA ASN A 13 -16.37 0.06 3.43
C ASN A 13 -16.60 0.54 2.00
N ARG A 14 -16.93 1.82 1.84
CA ARG A 14 -17.08 2.42 0.49
C ARG A 14 -15.74 2.64 -0.20
N ALA A 15 -14.71 3.01 0.53
CA ALA A 15 -13.36 3.25 0.00
C ALA A 15 -12.64 1.93 -0.31
N MET A 16 -12.83 0.92 0.53
CA MET A 16 -12.18 -0.39 0.45
C MET A 16 -13.05 -1.42 -0.29
N SER A 17 -13.64 -1.00 -1.43
CA SER A 17 -14.53 -1.86 -2.21
C SER A 17 -13.79 -3.10 -2.74
N GLY A 18 -14.35 -4.29 -2.52
CA GLY A 18 -13.87 -5.54 -3.12
C GLY A 18 -13.30 -6.58 -2.16
N GLY A 19 -12.92 -6.22 -0.91
CA GLY A 19 -12.30 -7.15 0.05
C GLY A 19 -13.21 -7.64 1.18
N GLY A 20 -14.47 -7.23 1.20
CA GLY A 20 -15.38 -7.56 2.31
C GLY A 20 -15.66 -6.35 3.23
N GLU A 21 -16.36 -6.61 4.32
CA GLU A 21 -16.72 -5.57 5.29
C GLU A 21 -15.59 -5.32 6.29
N VAL A 22 -15.30 -4.04 6.57
CA VAL A 22 -14.36 -3.63 7.63
C VAL A 22 -15.06 -3.69 8.99
N ARG A 23 -14.47 -4.40 9.93
CA ARG A 23 -14.94 -4.51 11.33
C ARG A 23 -13.78 -4.23 12.27
N PHE A 24 -13.96 -3.26 13.18
CA PHE A 24 -12.96 -2.98 14.21
C PHE A 24 -12.91 -4.11 15.25
N VAL A 25 -11.68 -4.42 15.67
CA VAL A 25 -11.40 -5.43 16.69
C VAL A 25 -11.36 -4.74 18.05
N GLU A 26 -12.35 -5.02 18.90
CA GLU A 26 -12.49 -4.40 20.22
C GLU A 26 -11.85 -5.25 21.34
N GLU A 27 -11.69 -6.54 21.10
CA GLU A 27 -11.09 -7.49 22.05
C GLU A 27 -9.72 -7.95 21.56
N LEU A 28 -8.90 -8.48 22.47
CA LEU A 28 -7.59 -9.04 22.11
C LEU A 28 -7.77 -10.20 21.13
N PRO A 29 -7.04 -10.21 20.00
CA PRO A 29 -7.09 -11.32 19.06
C PRO A 29 -6.61 -12.63 19.70
N PRO A 30 -7.01 -13.79 19.14
CA PRO A 30 -6.48 -15.09 19.58
C PRO A 30 -4.95 -15.10 19.60
N VAL A 31 -4.36 -15.83 20.56
CA VAL A 31 -2.90 -15.87 20.74
C VAL A 31 -2.17 -16.42 19.52
N ASP A 32 -2.80 -17.31 18.78
CA ASP A 32 -2.28 -17.93 17.55
C ASP A 32 -2.60 -17.14 16.28
N ALA A 33 -3.32 -16.01 16.37
CA ALA A 33 -3.53 -15.16 15.20
C ALA A 33 -2.17 -14.67 14.67
N PRO A 34 -1.91 -14.74 13.36
CA PRO A 34 -0.65 -14.34 12.74
C PRO A 34 -0.54 -12.81 12.69
N LEU A 35 -0.18 -12.20 13.82
CA LEU A 35 -0.09 -10.75 14.01
C LEU A 35 1.25 -10.38 14.63
N PRO A 36 1.84 -9.25 14.25
CA PRO A 36 2.89 -8.61 15.03
C PRO A 36 2.43 -8.41 16.49
N GLU A 37 3.37 -8.54 17.44
CA GLU A 37 3.05 -8.41 18.86
C GLU A 37 2.43 -7.05 19.19
N GLU A 38 2.97 -5.99 18.59
CA GLU A 38 2.46 -4.63 18.76
C GLU A 38 1.01 -4.49 18.25
N TRP A 39 0.66 -5.14 17.15
CA TRP A 39 -0.72 -5.11 16.61
C TRP A 39 -1.70 -5.82 17.53
N ARG A 40 -1.25 -6.92 18.13
CA ARG A 40 -2.06 -7.70 19.07
C ARG A 40 -2.48 -6.86 20.28
N ALA A 41 -1.60 -5.95 20.72
CA ALA A 41 -1.87 -5.10 21.89
C ALA A 41 -2.82 -3.93 21.59
N LEU A 42 -3.00 -3.53 20.31
CA LEU A 42 -3.75 -2.32 19.94
C LEU A 42 -5.15 -2.22 20.59
N PRO A 43 -5.99 -3.27 20.65
CA PRO A 43 -7.31 -3.14 21.25
C PRO A 43 -7.31 -2.71 22.72
N SER A 44 -6.22 -2.99 23.46
CA SER A 44 -6.11 -2.66 24.89
C SER A 44 -5.52 -1.26 25.15
N LEU A 45 -5.02 -0.58 24.13
CA LEU A 45 -4.34 0.70 24.25
C LEU A 45 -5.29 1.89 24.01
N SER A 46 -4.95 3.03 24.58
CA SER A 46 -5.61 4.29 24.24
C SER A 46 -5.28 4.74 22.80
N PRO A 47 -6.10 5.59 22.16
CA PRO A 47 -5.82 6.08 20.80
C PRO A 47 -4.43 6.67 20.61
N ALA A 48 -3.94 7.45 21.57
CA ALA A 48 -2.61 8.07 21.48
C ALA A 48 -1.48 7.04 21.60
N GLU A 49 -1.64 6.04 22.48
CA GLU A 49 -0.67 4.94 22.60
C GLU A 49 -0.64 4.08 21.34
N ARG A 50 -1.78 3.78 20.73
CA ARG A 50 -1.87 3.05 19.47
C ARG A 50 -1.09 3.76 18.36
N VAL A 51 -1.29 5.08 18.21
CA VAL A 51 -0.53 5.89 17.24
C VAL A 51 0.98 5.83 17.53
N GLY A 52 1.36 5.96 18.80
CA GLY A 52 2.77 5.88 19.23
C GLY A 52 3.40 4.54 18.86
N VAL A 53 2.76 3.44 19.23
CA VAL A 53 3.24 2.07 18.96
C VAL A 53 3.44 1.83 17.46
N MET A 54 2.47 2.26 16.64
CA MET A 54 2.58 2.05 15.19
C MET A 54 3.61 2.95 14.53
N ALA A 55 3.74 4.21 14.98
CA ALA A 55 4.79 5.10 14.50
C ALA A 55 6.19 4.61 14.90
N ASP A 56 6.36 4.11 16.12
CA ASP A 56 7.63 3.56 16.61
C ASP A 56 8.02 2.27 15.89
N ARG A 57 7.04 1.43 15.54
CA ARG A 57 7.26 0.26 14.69
C ARG A 57 7.76 0.69 13.30
N MET A 58 7.08 1.61 12.65
CA MET A 58 7.49 2.11 11.33
C MET A 58 8.88 2.76 11.39
N ASP A 59 9.15 3.59 12.40
CA ASP A 59 10.45 4.23 12.61
C ASP A 59 11.60 3.23 12.77
N ARG A 60 11.37 2.17 13.54
CA ARG A 60 12.35 1.10 13.78
C ARG A 60 12.81 0.40 12.51
N PHE A 61 11.88 0.10 11.61
CA PHE A 61 12.19 -0.69 10.42
C PHE A 61 12.53 0.14 9.20
N VAL A 62 11.88 1.29 9.03
CA VAL A 62 11.97 2.11 7.81
C VAL A 62 12.06 3.62 8.08
N GLY A 63 12.31 4.04 9.31
CA GLY A 63 12.35 5.46 9.68
C GLY A 63 13.47 6.24 9.01
N ASP A 64 14.56 5.59 8.63
CA ASP A 64 15.68 6.17 7.88
C ASP A 64 15.34 6.43 6.40
N VAL A 65 14.36 5.74 5.85
CA VAL A 65 13.95 5.86 4.43
C VAL A 65 12.55 6.46 4.24
N LEU A 66 11.68 6.38 5.26
CA LEU A 66 10.34 7.00 5.25
C LEU A 66 10.14 7.98 6.43
N PRO A 67 11.10 8.90 6.72
CA PRO A 67 11.03 9.77 7.89
C PRO A 67 9.80 10.69 7.86
N GLU A 68 9.39 11.16 6.68
CA GLU A 68 8.23 12.03 6.53
C GLU A 68 6.91 11.31 6.80
N THR A 69 6.81 10.03 6.43
CA THR A 69 5.63 9.19 6.72
C THR A 69 5.50 8.96 8.22
N VAL A 70 6.60 8.63 8.90
CA VAL A 70 6.65 8.49 10.35
C VAL A 70 6.27 9.81 11.03
N ALA A 71 6.85 10.93 10.59
CA ALA A 71 6.55 12.26 11.11
C ALA A 71 5.08 12.65 10.87
N LEU A 72 4.50 12.29 9.72
CA LEU A 72 3.09 12.53 9.41
C LEU A 72 2.19 11.76 10.39
N ILE A 73 2.45 10.47 10.60
CA ILE A 73 1.67 9.64 11.53
C ILE A 73 1.76 10.22 12.95
N ARG A 74 2.96 10.57 13.43
CA ARG A 74 3.15 11.17 14.76
C ARG A 74 2.43 12.51 14.91
N ARG A 75 2.47 13.37 13.90
CA ARG A 75 1.89 14.73 13.94
C ARG A 75 0.37 14.71 13.75
N CYS A 76 -0.11 13.94 12.78
CA CYS A 76 -1.50 13.97 12.33
C CYS A 76 -2.34 12.81 12.88
N GLY A 77 -1.72 11.76 13.37
CA GLY A 77 -2.39 10.59 13.93
C GLY A 77 -3.30 10.94 15.11
N ARG A 78 -4.51 10.39 15.09
CA ARG A 78 -5.48 10.49 16.19
C ARG A 78 -5.88 9.12 16.70
N ASP A 79 -5.70 8.11 15.87
CA ASP A 79 -5.94 6.71 16.23
C ASP A 79 -5.24 5.78 15.24
N ALA A 80 -4.94 4.54 15.69
CA ALA A 80 -4.44 3.44 14.87
C ALA A 80 -5.10 2.16 15.38
N GLU A 81 -6.17 1.72 14.73
CA GLU A 81 -7.02 0.65 15.25
C GLU A 81 -6.86 -0.63 14.44
N LEU A 82 -6.80 -1.74 15.15
CA LEU A 82 -6.87 -3.05 14.54
C LEU A 82 -8.28 -3.28 13.98
N ALA A 83 -8.35 -3.77 12.76
CA ALA A 83 -9.62 -4.13 12.13
C ALA A 83 -9.46 -5.44 11.33
N LEU A 84 -10.58 -6.07 11.02
CA LEU A 84 -10.69 -7.14 10.04
C LEU A 84 -11.30 -6.56 8.76
N TRP A 85 -10.68 -6.85 7.64
CA TRP A 85 -11.23 -6.63 6.30
C TRP A 85 -11.44 -7.99 5.63
N GLY A 86 -12.69 -8.44 5.62
CA GLY A 86 -12.98 -9.86 5.39
C GLY A 86 -12.37 -10.72 6.50
N GLU A 87 -11.42 -11.58 6.15
CA GLU A 87 -10.70 -12.45 7.10
C GLU A 87 -9.29 -11.96 7.44
N ARG A 88 -8.85 -10.83 6.86
CA ARG A 88 -7.50 -10.30 7.05
C ARG A 88 -7.48 -9.21 8.10
N TYR A 89 -6.45 -9.26 8.94
CA TYR A 89 -6.17 -8.15 9.85
C TYR A 89 -5.51 -6.99 9.09
N ILE A 90 -5.96 -5.78 9.42
CA ILE A 90 -5.39 -4.50 8.95
C ILE A 90 -5.28 -3.54 10.12
N VAL A 91 -4.42 -2.54 10.01
CA VAL A 91 -4.45 -1.36 10.87
C VAL A 91 -5.06 -0.19 10.12
N VAL A 92 -6.06 0.45 10.70
CA VAL A 92 -6.71 1.64 10.16
C VAL A 92 -6.24 2.87 10.94
N TYR A 93 -5.51 3.74 10.27
CA TYR A 93 -5.08 5.02 10.83
C TYR A 93 -6.18 6.06 10.64
N THR A 94 -6.47 6.82 11.69
CA THR A 94 -7.26 8.05 11.61
C THR A 94 -6.32 9.23 11.70
N LEU A 95 -6.20 10.00 10.63
CA LEU A 95 -5.34 11.17 10.53
C LEU A 95 -6.18 12.45 10.45
N VAL A 96 -5.65 13.54 11.02
CA VAL A 96 -6.30 14.86 10.96
C VAL A 96 -5.25 15.90 10.60
N ASN A 97 -5.44 16.55 9.46
CA ASN A 97 -4.53 17.59 9.01
C ASN A 97 -4.70 18.93 9.76
N SER A 98 -3.87 19.92 9.45
CA SER A 98 -3.89 21.24 10.09
C SER A 98 -5.20 22.03 9.90
N THR A 99 -6.00 21.70 8.88
CA THR A 99 -7.31 22.31 8.64
C THR A 99 -8.44 21.60 9.38
N GLY A 100 -8.13 20.53 10.12
CA GLY A 100 -9.12 19.70 10.81
C GLY A 100 -9.83 18.67 9.92
N TYR A 101 -9.38 18.53 8.67
CA TYR A 101 -9.92 17.51 7.78
C TYR A 101 -9.43 16.13 8.23
N ARG A 102 -10.37 15.18 8.36
CA ARG A 102 -10.12 13.80 8.77
C ARG A 102 -10.05 12.89 7.55
N PHE A 103 -9.02 12.09 7.49
CA PHE A 103 -8.84 11.06 6.48
C PHE A 103 -8.37 9.75 7.12
N TYR A 104 -8.42 8.70 6.35
CA TYR A 104 -8.09 7.36 6.82
C TYR A 104 -7.08 6.74 5.87
N GLU A 105 -6.12 6.04 6.46
CA GLU A 105 -5.20 5.14 5.78
C GLU A 105 -5.35 3.75 6.36
N TYR A 106 -5.01 2.74 5.60
CA TYR A 106 -4.90 1.39 6.15
C TYR A 106 -3.61 0.72 5.69
N GLY A 107 -3.03 -0.08 6.58
CA GLY A 107 -1.89 -0.95 6.29
C GLY A 107 -2.28 -2.41 6.45
N GLY A 108 -1.94 -3.23 5.46
CA GLY A 108 -2.14 -4.66 5.50
C GLY A 108 -1.24 -5.34 6.54
N ASN A 109 -1.64 -6.52 7.00
CA ASN A 109 -0.88 -7.29 7.97
C ASN A 109 0.37 -7.91 7.31
N PRO A 110 1.58 -7.57 7.77
CA PRO A 110 2.82 -8.10 7.19
C PRO A 110 2.98 -9.62 7.39
N PHE A 111 2.31 -10.21 8.41
CA PHE A 111 2.34 -11.65 8.67
C PHE A 111 1.25 -12.43 7.94
N GLN A 112 0.43 -11.73 7.16
CA GLN A 112 -0.54 -12.29 6.21
C GLN A 112 -0.37 -11.60 4.85
N PRO A 113 0.83 -11.65 4.25
CA PRO A 113 1.11 -10.95 3.00
C PRO A 113 0.22 -11.47 1.87
N THR A 114 -0.20 -10.57 1.02
CA THR A 114 -1.02 -10.91 -0.15
C THR A 114 -0.15 -11.25 -1.35
N TRP A 115 0.40 -12.44 -1.39
CA TRP A 115 1.15 -12.86 -2.56
C TRP A 115 0.27 -13.03 -3.80
N PRO A 116 0.77 -12.70 -4.99
CA PRO A 116 0.07 -12.97 -6.24
C PRO A 116 -0.29 -14.45 -6.37
N GLY A 117 -1.52 -14.75 -6.77
CA GLY A 117 -2.02 -16.11 -6.94
C GLY A 117 -2.78 -16.69 -5.75
N GLU A 118 -2.70 -16.09 -4.58
CA GLU A 118 -3.45 -16.53 -3.39
C GLU A 118 -4.76 -15.74 -3.21
N GLY A 119 -5.68 -15.85 -4.18
CA GLY A 119 -7.02 -15.25 -4.00
C GLY A 119 -7.47 -14.25 -5.08
N GLY A 120 -6.70 -14.08 -6.12
CA GLY A 120 -7.03 -13.20 -7.24
C GLY A 120 -6.85 -11.71 -6.93
N PRO A 121 -6.72 -10.87 -7.94
CA PRO A 121 -6.55 -9.43 -7.79
C PRO A 121 -7.83 -8.81 -7.25
N VAL A 122 -7.72 -8.14 -6.13
CA VAL A 122 -8.80 -7.36 -5.55
C VAL A 122 -8.54 -5.89 -5.87
N GLY A 123 -9.48 -5.26 -6.53
CA GLY A 123 -9.59 -3.81 -6.55
C GLY A 123 -9.13 -3.05 -7.78
N ILE A 124 -8.58 -3.70 -8.80
CA ILE A 124 -8.52 -3.07 -10.12
C ILE A 124 -9.92 -3.21 -10.72
N GLY A 125 -10.54 -2.09 -11.12
CA GLY A 125 -11.95 -2.03 -11.50
C GLY A 125 -12.40 -3.15 -12.46
N PRO A 126 -13.71 -3.39 -12.64
CA PRO A 126 -14.31 -4.56 -13.27
C PRO A 126 -13.96 -4.79 -14.75
N SER A 127 -13.06 -4.00 -15.32
CA SER A 127 -12.71 -4.01 -16.75
C SER A 127 -11.35 -4.66 -17.07
N TYR A 128 -10.61 -5.18 -16.10
CA TYR A 128 -9.28 -5.74 -16.36
C TYR A 128 -9.31 -7.27 -16.26
N ASP A 129 -8.88 -7.93 -17.35
CA ASP A 129 -8.66 -9.37 -17.37
C ASP A 129 -7.31 -9.68 -16.72
N VAL A 130 -7.38 -10.06 -15.46
CA VAL A 130 -6.23 -10.36 -14.59
C VAL A 130 -5.51 -11.67 -14.93
N SER A 131 -6.10 -12.51 -15.77
CA SER A 131 -5.47 -13.75 -16.23
C SER A 131 -4.22 -13.55 -17.09
N VAL A 132 -3.93 -12.30 -17.44
CA VAL A 132 -2.86 -11.90 -18.37
C VAL A 132 -1.62 -11.36 -17.66
N TYR A 133 -1.65 -11.15 -16.33
CA TYR A 133 -0.55 -10.53 -15.59
C TYR A 133 0.37 -11.58 -14.99
N ASP A 134 1.66 -11.45 -15.26
CA ASP A 134 2.69 -12.19 -14.52
C ASP A 134 3.00 -11.41 -13.22
N PHE A 135 2.26 -11.71 -12.16
CA PHE A 135 2.43 -11.08 -10.84
C PHE A 135 3.57 -11.73 -10.05
N ASN A 136 4.66 -12.06 -10.68
CA ASN A 136 5.66 -12.91 -10.06
C ASN A 136 6.71 -12.09 -9.24
N VAL A 137 6.29 -11.05 -8.51
CA VAL A 137 7.20 -10.34 -7.59
C VAL A 137 7.81 -11.29 -6.54
N HIS A 138 7.11 -12.35 -6.16
CA HIS A 138 7.62 -13.35 -5.22
C HIS A 138 8.88 -14.06 -5.76
N ALA A 139 8.93 -14.35 -7.06
CA ALA A 139 10.09 -15.01 -7.68
C ALA A 139 11.36 -14.13 -7.71
N VAL A 140 11.19 -12.82 -7.54
CA VAL A 140 12.28 -11.83 -7.54
C VAL A 140 12.39 -11.07 -6.22
N TRP A 141 11.73 -11.57 -5.17
CA TRP A 141 11.63 -10.89 -3.88
C TRP A 141 12.99 -10.61 -3.23
N ASP A 142 13.94 -11.48 -3.38
CA ASP A 142 15.30 -11.32 -2.90
C ASP A 142 16.06 -10.16 -3.55
N ARG A 143 15.60 -9.68 -4.71
CA ARG A 143 16.17 -8.52 -5.41
C ARG A 143 15.58 -7.18 -4.96
N VAL A 144 14.45 -7.21 -4.27
CA VAL A 144 13.84 -6.00 -3.69
C VAL A 144 14.80 -5.43 -2.63
N PRO A 145 15.08 -4.12 -2.62
CA PRO A 145 15.94 -3.49 -1.63
C PRO A 145 15.52 -3.85 -0.19
N ALA A 146 16.49 -4.13 0.67
CA ALA A 146 16.25 -4.64 2.01
C ALA A 146 15.27 -3.77 2.83
N LYS A 147 15.35 -2.45 2.70
CA LYS A 147 14.45 -1.53 3.40
C LYS A 147 13.02 -1.59 2.90
N LEU A 148 12.81 -1.74 1.59
CA LEU A 148 11.48 -1.92 1.04
C LEU A 148 10.91 -3.30 1.44
N ARG A 149 11.75 -4.34 1.50
CA ARG A 149 11.33 -5.64 2.06
C ARG A 149 10.92 -5.52 3.52
N SER A 150 11.74 -4.82 4.36
CA SER A 150 11.38 -4.59 5.76
C SER A 150 10.06 -3.85 5.92
N PHE A 151 9.71 -2.93 5.00
CA PHE A 151 8.38 -2.32 5.01
C PHE A 151 7.29 -3.38 4.88
N TYR A 152 7.40 -4.29 3.90
CA TYR A 152 6.39 -5.31 3.63
C TYR A 152 6.39 -6.47 4.64
N GLU A 153 7.55 -6.86 5.14
CA GLU A 153 7.70 -8.02 6.03
C GLU A 153 7.48 -7.67 7.51
N ASP A 154 7.77 -6.41 7.87
CA ASP A 154 7.80 -6.00 9.28
C ASP A 154 6.80 -4.89 9.61
N VAL A 155 6.39 -4.05 8.66
CA VAL A 155 5.52 -2.91 8.94
C VAL A 155 4.12 -3.16 8.40
N HIS A 156 3.95 -3.19 7.08
CA HIS A 156 2.66 -3.35 6.42
C HIS A 156 2.79 -4.08 5.07
N ASP A 157 1.85 -4.96 4.77
CA ASP A 157 1.60 -5.42 3.41
C ASP A 157 0.84 -4.33 2.64
N GLY A 158 1.57 -3.34 2.14
CA GLY A 158 1.04 -2.14 1.53
C GLY A 158 0.52 -1.10 2.55
N LEU A 159 0.43 0.14 2.11
CA LEU A 159 -0.15 1.25 2.88
C LEU A 159 -0.96 2.13 1.93
N SER A 160 -2.26 2.20 2.13
CA SER A 160 -3.19 2.81 1.18
C SER A 160 -4.11 3.81 1.84
N TRP A 161 -4.38 4.91 1.15
CA TRP A 161 -5.41 5.86 1.54
C TRP A 161 -6.80 5.29 1.29
N CYS A 162 -7.67 5.38 2.28
CA CYS A 162 -9.10 5.06 2.12
C CYS A 162 -9.81 6.23 1.41
N SER A 163 -9.37 6.57 0.21
CA SER A 163 -10.02 7.53 -0.67
C SER A 163 -10.21 6.91 -2.05
N TRP A 164 -11.05 7.54 -2.87
CA TRP A 164 -11.28 7.12 -4.25
C TRP A 164 -10.09 7.42 -5.20
N MET A 165 -9.05 8.03 -4.67
CA MET A 165 -7.77 8.30 -5.34
C MET A 165 -6.65 7.83 -4.43
N PRO A 166 -6.02 6.70 -4.71
CA PRO A 166 -4.95 6.16 -3.88
C PRO A 166 -3.62 6.86 -4.14
N ASP A 167 -3.05 7.44 -3.07
CA ASP A 167 -1.60 7.53 -2.93
C ASP A 167 -1.22 6.33 -2.09
N SER A 168 -0.57 5.32 -2.67
CA SER A 168 -0.39 4.08 -1.92
C SER A 168 0.82 3.29 -2.32
N PHE A 169 1.49 2.72 -1.32
CA PHE A 169 2.24 1.50 -1.53
C PHE A 169 1.25 0.37 -1.78
N TYR A 170 1.39 -0.29 -2.91
CA TYR A 170 0.55 -1.42 -3.25
C TYR A 170 0.67 -2.55 -2.24
N GLU A 171 -0.41 -3.26 -1.97
CA GLU A 171 -0.34 -4.60 -1.38
C GLU A 171 0.42 -5.53 -2.33
N LEU A 172 1.17 -6.50 -1.82
CA LEU A 172 2.03 -7.36 -2.65
C LEU A 172 1.29 -8.01 -3.82
N ARG A 173 0.00 -8.34 -3.65
CA ARG A 173 -0.85 -8.86 -4.73
C ARG A 173 -1.04 -7.91 -5.91
N ALA A 174 -0.82 -6.62 -5.72
CA ALA A 174 -0.96 -5.60 -6.75
C ALA A 174 0.39 -5.13 -7.31
N VAL A 175 1.50 -5.55 -6.70
CA VAL A 175 2.84 -5.30 -7.22
C VAL A 175 3.07 -6.20 -8.43
N ASN A 176 3.29 -5.59 -9.60
CA ASN A 176 3.39 -6.32 -10.85
C ASN A 176 4.44 -5.71 -11.78
N GLU A 177 4.87 -6.50 -12.77
CA GLU A 177 5.79 -6.05 -13.79
C GLU A 177 5.11 -5.04 -14.72
N PHE A 178 5.79 -3.93 -14.97
CA PHE A 178 5.27 -2.79 -15.72
C PHE A 178 5.34 -2.95 -17.24
N SER A 179 6.25 -3.79 -17.76
CA SER A 179 6.53 -3.91 -19.20
C SER A 179 5.37 -4.46 -20.03
N SER A 180 4.36 -5.06 -19.39
CA SER A 180 3.27 -5.70 -20.14
C SER A 180 2.37 -4.72 -20.90
N GLY A 181 2.51 -3.40 -20.69
CA GLY A 181 1.67 -2.34 -21.30
C GLY A 181 0.17 -2.46 -21.00
N LYS A 182 -0.23 -3.60 -20.44
CA LYS A 182 -1.62 -3.96 -20.15
C LYS A 182 -2.06 -3.52 -18.75
N VAL A 183 -1.10 -3.28 -17.89
CA VAL A 183 -1.33 -2.95 -16.47
C VAL A 183 -1.84 -1.52 -16.33
N PHE A 184 -1.32 -0.61 -17.16
CA PHE A 184 -1.65 0.80 -17.10
C PHE A 184 -2.01 1.35 -18.48
N PRO A 185 -3.29 1.27 -18.88
CA PRO A 185 -3.74 1.80 -20.16
C PRO A 185 -3.42 3.29 -20.39
N SER A 186 -3.10 4.02 -19.30
CA SER A 186 -2.70 5.42 -19.34
C SER A 186 -1.28 5.64 -19.89
N PHE A 187 -0.48 4.57 -19.97
CA PHE A 187 0.89 4.60 -20.47
C PHE A 187 0.95 3.84 -21.80
N ASP A 188 0.45 4.46 -22.87
CA ASP A 188 0.64 3.93 -24.20
C ASP A 188 2.08 4.22 -24.65
N MET A 189 2.95 3.24 -24.43
CA MET A 189 4.36 3.27 -24.81
C MET A 189 4.63 2.49 -26.10
N SER A 190 3.59 2.04 -26.78
CA SER A 190 3.70 1.10 -27.91
C SER A 190 4.58 1.63 -29.06
N ASP A 191 4.68 2.94 -29.19
CA ASP A 191 5.42 3.61 -30.26
C ASP A 191 6.82 4.07 -29.83
N ASP A 192 7.22 3.87 -28.56
CA ASP A 192 8.55 4.25 -28.05
C ASP A 192 9.33 3.02 -27.57
N GLU A 193 10.17 2.50 -28.46
CA GLU A 193 10.98 1.31 -28.19
C GLU A 193 11.92 1.49 -26.99
N ALA A 194 12.50 2.68 -26.82
CA ALA A 194 13.41 2.95 -25.70
C ALA A 194 12.68 2.94 -24.36
N MET A 195 11.45 3.46 -24.34
CA MET A 195 10.61 3.42 -23.15
C MET A 195 10.14 2.00 -22.83
N CYS A 196 9.77 1.22 -23.86
CA CYS A 196 9.42 -0.19 -23.69
C CYS A 196 10.57 -1.01 -23.13
N GLU A 197 11.80 -0.82 -23.67
CA GLU A 197 12.98 -1.51 -23.13
C GLU A 197 13.26 -1.09 -21.67
N ARG A 198 13.15 0.21 -21.37
CA ARG A 198 13.35 0.71 -20.01
C ARG A 198 12.36 0.13 -18.98
N ALA A 199 11.12 -0.11 -19.41
CA ALA A 199 10.05 -0.66 -18.57
C ALA A 199 10.21 -2.15 -18.27
N LYS A 200 10.98 -2.88 -19.10
CA LYS A 200 11.20 -4.32 -18.90
C LYS A 200 11.87 -4.62 -17.57
N GLY A 201 11.29 -5.56 -16.82
CA GLY A 201 11.81 -5.96 -15.52
C GLY A 201 11.56 -4.96 -14.39
N CYS A 202 10.85 -3.85 -14.66
CA CYS A 202 10.42 -2.90 -13.66
C CYS A 202 9.12 -3.35 -12.99
N TYR A 203 9.03 -3.18 -11.67
CA TYR A 203 7.86 -3.51 -10.88
C TYR A 203 7.28 -2.25 -10.23
N ALA A 204 5.96 -2.05 -10.35
CA ALA A 204 5.29 -0.92 -9.73
C ALA A 204 4.97 -1.22 -8.26
N PHE A 205 5.54 -0.44 -7.35
CA PHE A 205 5.33 -0.55 -5.90
C PHE A 205 4.47 0.57 -5.33
N PHE A 206 4.42 1.70 -5.99
CA PHE A 206 3.70 2.87 -5.51
C PHE A 206 2.91 3.54 -6.63
N GLU A 207 1.68 3.97 -6.31
CA GLU A 207 0.83 4.77 -7.19
C GLU A 207 0.49 6.09 -6.52
N HIS A 208 0.57 7.17 -7.29
CA HIS A 208 0.10 8.49 -6.91
C HIS A 208 -1.31 8.75 -7.45
N THR A 209 -2.09 9.62 -6.79
CA THR A 209 -3.49 9.98 -7.14
C THR A 209 -3.72 10.36 -8.59
N SER A 210 -2.67 10.81 -9.30
CA SER A 210 -2.74 11.14 -10.73
C SER A 210 -2.69 9.90 -11.65
N GLY A 211 -2.55 8.69 -11.09
CA GLY A 211 -2.24 7.49 -11.85
C GLY A 211 -0.76 7.40 -12.24
N SER A 212 0.09 8.22 -11.63
CA SER A 212 1.54 8.13 -11.80
C SER A 212 2.11 7.06 -10.90
N LEU A 213 3.23 6.44 -11.31
CA LEU A 213 3.79 5.26 -10.67
C LEU A 213 5.25 5.46 -10.30
N LEU A 214 5.67 4.86 -9.19
CA LEU A 214 7.07 4.55 -8.92
C LEU A 214 7.31 3.08 -9.24
N THR A 215 8.28 2.83 -10.10
CA THR A 215 8.72 1.48 -10.45
C THR A 215 10.15 1.25 -10.02
N LEU A 216 10.44 0.00 -9.71
CA LEU A 216 11.77 -0.48 -9.35
C LEU A 216 12.20 -1.55 -10.35
N ASP A 217 13.33 -1.34 -11.02
CA ASP A 217 13.94 -2.35 -11.87
C ASP A 217 14.49 -3.48 -11.00
N LEU A 218 13.91 -4.67 -11.11
CA LEU A 218 14.36 -5.85 -10.37
C LEU A 218 15.08 -6.87 -11.24
N VAL A 219 14.75 -6.93 -12.54
CA VAL A 219 15.27 -7.95 -13.46
C VAL A 219 15.69 -7.41 -14.81
N GLY A 220 15.53 -6.10 -15.04
CA GLY A 220 15.93 -5.44 -16.29
C GLY A 220 17.43 -5.15 -16.37
N GLU A 221 17.79 -4.14 -17.11
CA GLU A 221 19.21 -3.81 -17.38
C GLU A 221 19.93 -3.14 -16.21
N CYS A 222 19.19 -2.46 -15.33
CA CYS A 222 19.74 -1.69 -14.21
C CYS A 222 19.06 -2.03 -12.87
N PRO A 223 19.30 -3.23 -12.30
CA PRO A 223 18.65 -3.63 -11.07
C PRO A 223 18.88 -2.64 -9.92
N GLY A 224 17.79 -2.25 -9.25
CA GLY A 224 17.78 -1.24 -8.18
C GLY A 224 17.46 0.17 -8.63
N ARG A 225 17.40 0.42 -9.95
CA ARG A 225 16.98 1.71 -10.52
C ARG A 225 15.51 1.97 -10.22
N VAL A 226 15.19 3.22 -9.85
CA VAL A 226 13.83 3.69 -9.64
C VAL A 226 13.45 4.72 -10.70
N ASP A 227 12.28 4.56 -11.27
CA ASP A 227 11.74 5.46 -12.28
C ASP A 227 10.34 5.94 -11.86
N TYR A 228 10.07 7.23 -12.06
CA TYR A 228 8.75 7.82 -11.91
C TYR A 228 8.09 8.00 -13.28
N TRP A 229 6.93 7.38 -13.42
CA TRP A 229 6.13 7.40 -14.65
C TRP A 229 4.87 8.25 -14.40
N SER A 230 4.80 9.41 -15.05
CA SER A 230 3.64 10.29 -14.92
C SER A 230 2.61 10.01 -16.00
N SER A 231 1.36 9.83 -15.62
CA SER A 231 0.22 9.73 -16.55
C SER A 231 0.05 10.96 -17.46
N GLY A 232 0.67 12.10 -17.11
CA GLY A 232 0.70 13.31 -17.92
C GLY A 232 1.85 13.39 -18.91
N GLY A 233 2.69 12.36 -19.03
CA GLY A 233 3.83 12.29 -19.95
C GLY A 233 5.10 12.96 -19.47
N ALA A 234 5.16 13.45 -18.24
CA ALA A 234 6.42 13.87 -17.61
C ALA A 234 7.02 12.68 -16.87
N PHE A 235 8.20 12.24 -17.30
CA PHE A 235 8.90 11.11 -16.70
C PHE A 235 10.16 11.61 -16.00
N GLU A 236 10.46 11.04 -14.82
CA GLU A 236 11.72 11.23 -14.13
C GLU A 236 12.36 9.86 -13.95
N PHE A 237 13.60 9.75 -14.39
CA PHE A 237 14.33 8.50 -14.41
C PHE A 237 15.53 8.54 -13.47
N ASP A 238 15.97 7.34 -13.04
CA ASP A 238 17.14 7.18 -12.17
C ASP A 238 17.03 8.01 -10.88
N ILE A 239 15.83 8.09 -10.31
CA ILE A 239 15.60 8.81 -9.06
C ILE A 239 16.14 8.03 -7.86
N ASP A 240 16.62 8.76 -6.86
CA ASP A 240 16.98 8.16 -5.57
C ASP A 240 15.69 7.84 -4.81
N LEU A 241 15.49 6.59 -4.45
CA LEU A 241 14.30 6.15 -3.72
C LEU A 241 14.39 6.53 -2.24
N TRP A 242 15.62 6.80 -1.72
CA TRP A 242 15.87 6.99 -0.27
C TRP A 242 16.54 8.31 0.05
#